data_75ea65360a9e57151e55ff6157d05526
#
_entry.id   75ea65360a9e57151e55ff6157d05526
#
_cell.length_a   1.000
_cell.length_b   1.000
_cell.length_c   1.000
_cell.angle_alpha   90.00
_cell.angle_beta   90.00
_cell.angle_gamma   90.00
#
_symmetry.space_group_name_H-M   'P 1'
#
loop_
_entity.id
_entity.type
_entity.pdbx_description
1 polymer ?
#
loop_
_entity_poly.entity_id
_entity_poly.type
_entity_poly.pdbx_seq_one_letter_code
_entity_poly.pdbx_strand_id
1 'polypeptide(L)'
;MARKRIEVEAGSGNVFVDLGYPDARERSLKVELAMEVNRILGERGLAQDRAAKLLGIRQPHVSDLVRYRLNRFSVERLMDFLTRLGKDVEIGVRARLP
;
A
#
# COMPACT_ATOMS: atom_id res chain seq x y z
N MET A 1 0.68 20.27 11.63
CA MET A 1 -0.38 19.31 11.38
C MET A 1 0.18 18.06 10.74
N ALA A 2 -0.09 16.93 11.35
CA ALA A 2 0.41 15.68 10.79
C ALA A 2 -0.46 15.23 9.63
N ARG A 3 0.16 14.66 8.64
CA ARG A 3 -0.58 14.04 7.57
C ARG A 3 0.18 12.81 7.11
N LYS A 4 -0.58 11.81 6.77
CA LYS A 4 -0.01 10.62 6.16
C LYS A 4 0.24 10.86 4.70
N ARG A 5 1.32 10.30 4.23
CA ARG A 5 1.57 10.30 2.81
C ARG A 5 2.53 9.18 2.47
N ILE A 6 2.47 8.77 1.23
CA ILE A 6 3.37 7.78 0.69
C ILE A 6 4.27 8.49 -0.29
N GLU A 7 5.55 8.28 -0.11
CA GLU A 7 6.55 8.83 -1.02
C GLU A 7 7.26 7.70 -1.73
N VAL A 8 7.45 7.86 -3.02
CA VAL A 8 8.17 6.87 -3.82
C VAL A 8 9.41 7.54 -4.36
N GLU A 9 10.56 7.01 -3.98
CA GLU A 9 11.82 7.53 -4.45
C GLU A 9 12.15 6.95 -5.82
N ALA A 10 12.38 7.83 -6.78
CA ALA A 10 12.69 7.41 -8.14
C ALA A 10 14.00 6.64 -8.15
N GLY A 11 13.99 5.49 -8.84
CA GLY A 11 15.18 4.68 -9.02
C GLY A 11 15.52 3.74 -7.88
N SER A 12 14.95 3.93 -6.70
CA SER A 12 15.24 3.06 -5.56
C SER A 12 14.25 1.93 -5.42
N GLY A 13 13.02 2.13 -5.85
CA GLY A 13 11.95 1.16 -5.67
C GLY A 13 11.35 1.16 -4.27
N ASN A 14 11.78 2.06 -3.41
CA ASN A 14 11.29 2.11 -2.04
C ASN A 14 9.98 2.88 -1.95
N VAL A 15 9.14 2.45 -1.02
CA VAL A 15 7.90 3.14 -0.65
C VAL A 15 8.03 3.53 0.79
N PHE A 16 8.00 4.83 1.06
CA PHE A 16 8.07 5.34 2.42
C PHE A 16 6.69 5.82 2.85
N VAL A 17 6.23 5.30 3.97
CA VAL A 17 4.95 5.67 4.55
C VAL A 17 5.21 6.44 5.83
N ASP A 18 4.83 7.71 5.83
CA ASP A 18 4.98 8.57 7.00
C ASP A 18 3.61 8.67 7.68
N LEU A 19 3.52 8.05 8.86
CA LEU A 19 2.29 8.06 9.62
C LEU A 19 2.02 9.39 10.32
N GLY A 20 3.05 10.20 10.51
CA GLY A 20 2.92 11.47 11.20
C GLY A 20 2.72 11.28 12.69
N TYR A 21 1.51 11.01 13.12
CA TYR A 21 1.19 10.84 14.53
C TYR A 21 1.01 9.38 14.89
N PRO A 22 1.32 9.02 16.14
CA PRO A 22 1.12 7.63 16.58
C PRO A 22 -0.34 7.16 16.51
N ASP A 23 -1.29 8.08 16.57
CA ASP A 23 -2.70 7.75 16.50
C ASP A 23 -3.25 7.76 15.08
N ALA A 24 -2.39 7.67 14.10
CA ALA A 24 -2.80 7.60 12.70
C ALA A 24 -3.78 6.45 12.50
N ARG A 25 -4.84 6.72 11.77
CA ARG A 25 -5.91 5.76 11.60
C ARG A 25 -5.52 4.68 10.62
N GLU A 26 -5.74 3.46 11.03
CA GLU A 26 -5.43 2.29 10.23
C GLU A 26 -6.12 2.34 8.87
N ARG A 27 -7.36 2.80 8.85
CA ARG A 27 -8.13 2.87 7.62
C ARG A 27 -7.47 3.79 6.58
N SER A 28 -6.99 4.96 7.03
CA SER A 28 -6.31 5.87 6.11
C SER A 28 -5.03 5.27 5.57
N LEU A 29 -4.29 4.57 6.42
CA LEU A 29 -3.07 3.90 6.01
C LEU A 29 -3.37 2.82 4.97
N LYS A 30 -4.43 2.04 5.19
CA LYS A 30 -4.83 1.02 4.22
C LYS A 30 -5.12 1.64 2.85
N VAL A 31 -5.81 2.77 2.83
CA VAL A 31 -6.13 3.44 1.57
C VAL A 31 -4.85 3.88 0.86
N GLU A 32 -3.92 4.47 1.59
CA GLU A 32 -2.68 4.93 1.00
C GLU A 32 -1.85 3.78 0.45
N LEU A 33 -1.78 2.68 1.19
CA LEU A 33 -1.06 1.49 0.72
C LEU A 33 -1.73 0.89 -0.51
N ALA A 34 -3.06 0.82 -0.50
CA ALA A 34 -3.80 0.29 -1.63
C ALA A 34 -3.64 1.17 -2.87
N MET A 35 -3.59 2.49 -2.69
CA MET A 35 -3.35 3.39 -3.80
C MET A 35 -2.01 3.11 -4.46
N GLU A 36 -0.98 2.85 -3.66
CA GLU A 36 0.33 2.56 -4.21
C GLU A 36 0.33 1.22 -4.94
N VAL A 37 -0.31 0.19 -4.35
CA VAL A 37 -0.42 -1.11 -5.03
C VAL A 37 -1.14 -0.94 -6.36
N ASN A 38 -2.27 -0.25 -6.36
CA ASN A 38 -3.07 -0.07 -7.57
C ASN A 38 -2.33 0.75 -8.63
N ARG A 39 -1.55 1.74 -8.20
CA ARG A 39 -0.73 2.51 -9.14
C ARG A 39 0.26 1.61 -9.87
N ILE A 40 0.93 0.73 -9.13
CA ILE A 40 1.92 -0.18 -9.72
C ILE A 40 1.24 -1.17 -10.66
N LEU A 41 0.12 -1.74 -10.25
CA LEU A 41 -0.61 -2.68 -11.10
C LEU A 41 -1.03 -2.01 -12.40
N GLY A 42 -1.48 -0.76 -12.32
CA GLY A 42 -1.87 0.00 -13.50
C GLY A 42 -0.70 0.33 -14.41
N GLU A 43 0.43 0.72 -13.82
CA GLU A 43 1.62 1.04 -14.60
C GLU A 43 2.14 -0.18 -15.35
N ARG A 44 2.03 -1.35 -14.74
CA ARG A 44 2.50 -2.59 -15.38
C ARG A 44 1.47 -3.18 -16.32
N GLY A 45 0.27 -2.60 -16.37
CA GLY A 45 -0.79 -3.10 -17.23
C GLY A 45 -1.23 -4.51 -16.89
N LEU A 46 -1.20 -4.88 -15.61
CA LEU A 46 -1.51 -6.23 -15.20
C LEU A 46 -3.01 -6.45 -15.13
N ALA A 47 -3.47 -7.49 -15.83
CA ALA A 47 -4.85 -7.94 -15.69
C ALA A 47 -5.05 -8.56 -14.31
N GLN A 48 -6.31 -8.64 -13.87
CA GLN A 48 -6.59 -9.10 -12.51
C GLN A 48 -6.13 -10.52 -12.24
N ASP A 49 -6.17 -11.41 -13.23
CA ASP A 49 -5.71 -12.78 -13.05
C ASP A 49 -4.20 -12.84 -12.82
N ARG A 50 -3.45 -12.01 -13.55
CA ARG A 50 -2.00 -11.94 -13.35
C ARG A 50 -1.65 -11.28 -12.03
N ALA A 51 -2.35 -10.22 -11.70
CA ALA A 51 -2.16 -9.56 -10.40
C ALA A 51 -2.44 -10.53 -9.26
N ALA A 52 -3.48 -11.35 -9.39
CA ALA A 52 -3.81 -12.34 -8.38
C ALA A 52 -2.65 -13.30 -8.13
N LYS A 53 -2.05 -13.79 -9.20
CA LYS A 53 -0.90 -14.71 -9.08
C LYS A 53 0.29 -14.04 -8.43
N LEU A 54 0.57 -12.81 -8.84
CA LEU A 54 1.72 -12.08 -8.31
C LEU A 54 1.54 -11.74 -6.84
N LEU A 55 0.33 -11.35 -6.45
CA LEU A 55 0.04 -10.99 -5.07
C LEU A 55 -0.27 -12.20 -4.19
N GLY A 56 -0.48 -13.37 -4.78
CA GLY A 56 -0.77 -14.58 -4.02
C GLY A 56 -2.17 -14.61 -3.44
N ILE A 57 -3.13 -14.01 -4.13
CA ILE A 57 -4.53 -13.98 -3.69
C ILE A 57 -5.44 -14.38 -4.83
N ARG A 58 -6.70 -14.60 -4.51
CA ARG A 58 -7.71 -14.95 -5.51
C ARG A 58 -8.14 -13.71 -6.29
N GLN A 59 -8.56 -13.92 -7.53
CA GLN A 59 -8.97 -12.81 -8.40
C GLN A 59 -10.09 -11.97 -7.81
N PRO A 60 -11.13 -12.53 -7.15
CA PRO A 60 -12.14 -11.67 -6.51
C PRO A 60 -11.55 -10.74 -5.46
N HIS A 61 -10.49 -11.15 -4.78
CA HIS A 61 -9.82 -10.30 -3.80
C HIS A 61 -9.05 -9.18 -4.49
N VAL A 62 -8.49 -9.43 -5.67
CA VAL A 62 -7.88 -8.36 -6.46
C VAL A 62 -8.94 -7.34 -6.85
N SER A 63 -10.14 -7.80 -7.23
CA SER A 63 -11.24 -6.90 -7.55
C SER A 63 -11.58 -6.01 -6.36
N ASP A 64 -11.63 -6.59 -5.16
CA ASP A 64 -11.87 -5.81 -3.94
C ASP A 64 -10.79 -4.76 -3.74
N LEU A 65 -9.54 -5.14 -3.92
CA LEU A 65 -8.40 -4.24 -3.74
C LEU A 65 -8.48 -3.07 -4.72
N VAL A 66 -8.75 -3.35 -5.98
CA VAL A 66 -8.84 -2.33 -7.02
C VAL A 66 -9.99 -1.37 -6.74
N ARG A 67 -11.05 -1.84 -6.12
CA ARG A 67 -12.23 -1.03 -5.78
C ARG A 67 -12.15 -0.43 -4.38
N TYR A 68 -11.02 -0.58 -3.72
CA TYR A 68 -10.80 -0.03 -2.38
C TYR A 68 -11.77 -0.60 -1.34
N ARG A 69 -12.17 -1.85 -1.51
CA ARG A 69 -12.90 -2.59 -0.50
C ARG A 69 -11.87 -3.29 0.38
N LEU A 70 -11.40 -2.59 1.38
CA LEU A 70 -10.18 -2.98 2.09
C LEU A 70 -10.41 -3.70 3.40
N ASN A 71 -11.66 -4.02 3.74
CA ASN A 71 -11.99 -4.60 5.03
C ASN A 71 -11.27 -5.93 5.27
N ARG A 72 -11.04 -6.70 4.21
CA ARG A 72 -10.38 -8.00 4.37
C ARG A 72 -8.85 -7.94 4.39
N PHE A 73 -8.30 -6.77 4.12
CA PHE A 73 -6.85 -6.63 4.05
C PHE A 73 -6.34 -5.95 5.29
N SER A 74 -5.33 -6.54 5.92
CA SER A 74 -4.61 -5.88 7.00
C SER A 74 -3.54 -4.96 6.41
N VAL A 75 -3.03 -4.07 7.24
CA VAL A 75 -1.91 -3.22 6.84
C VAL A 75 -0.72 -4.06 6.41
N GLU A 76 -0.41 -5.10 7.20
CA GLU A 76 0.71 -5.98 6.87
C GLU A 76 0.51 -6.69 5.54
N ARG A 77 -0.74 -7.07 5.25
CA ARG A 77 -1.04 -7.73 3.99
C ARG A 77 -0.80 -6.81 2.81
N LEU A 78 -1.21 -5.55 2.94
CA LEU A 78 -1.00 -4.56 1.89
C LEU A 78 0.48 -4.25 1.70
N MET A 79 1.24 -4.21 2.79
CA MET A 79 2.68 -4.05 2.70
C MET A 79 3.34 -5.24 2.02
N ASP A 80 2.85 -6.46 2.30
CA ASP A 80 3.36 -7.65 1.63
C ASP A 80 3.11 -7.59 0.13
N PHE A 81 1.97 -7.07 -0.29
CA PHE A 81 1.71 -6.90 -1.72
C PHE A 81 2.77 -6.02 -2.37
N LEU A 82 3.14 -4.92 -1.72
CA LEU A 82 4.17 -4.04 -2.25
C LEU A 82 5.51 -4.76 -2.33
N THR A 83 5.85 -5.55 -1.33
CA THR A 83 7.07 -6.34 -1.36
C THR A 83 7.05 -7.33 -2.52
N ARG A 84 5.94 -7.98 -2.76
CA ARG A 84 5.79 -8.91 -3.89
C ARG A 84 5.90 -8.20 -5.24
N LEU A 85 5.59 -6.90 -5.26
CA LEU A 85 5.74 -6.08 -6.47
C LEU A 85 7.15 -5.51 -6.61
N GLY A 86 8.07 -5.93 -5.75
CA GLY A 86 9.46 -5.52 -5.83
C GLY A 86 9.74 -4.19 -5.15
N LYS A 87 8.88 -3.74 -4.25
CA LYS A 87 9.05 -2.49 -3.53
C LYS A 87 9.41 -2.75 -2.09
N ASP A 88 10.38 -2.02 -1.58
CA ASP A 88 10.65 -2.02 -0.14
C ASP A 88 9.75 -0.98 0.51
N VAL A 89 9.17 -1.36 1.64
CA VAL A 89 8.25 -0.47 2.36
C VAL A 89 8.90 -0.03 3.65
N GLU A 90 8.97 1.28 3.85
CA GLU A 90 9.49 1.86 5.07
C GLU A 90 8.38 2.69 5.71
N ILE A 91 8.21 2.52 7.00
CA ILE A 91 7.21 3.25 7.75
C ILE A 91 7.93 4.18 8.71
N GLY A 92 7.64 5.48 8.57
CA GLY A 92 8.15 6.48 9.47
C GLY A 92 7.07 6.93 10.42
N VAL A 93 7.40 7.02 11.68
CA VAL A 93 6.50 7.55 12.69
C VAL A 93 7.16 8.78 13.27
N ARG A 94 6.47 9.90 13.16
CA ARG A 94 7.00 11.17 13.63
C ARG A 94 6.51 11.41 15.05
N ALA A 95 7.44 11.72 15.95
CA ALA A 95 7.04 12.10 17.28
C ALA A 95 6.32 13.43 17.25
N ARG A 96 5.23 13.50 18.00
CA ARG A 96 4.48 14.73 18.09
C ARG A 96 5.09 15.57 19.21
N LEU A 97 5.49 16.76 18.87
CA LEU A 97 6.02 17.70 19.86
C LEU A 97 4.88 18.43 20.54
N PRO A 98 5.00 18.68 21.84
CA PRO A 98 3.98 19.40 22.58
C PRO A 98 3.82 20.84 22.10
#